data_5f4a53272af9c49f589bb61a9a5d815a
#
_entry.id   5f4a53272af9c49f589bb61a9a5d815a
#
_cell.length_a   1.000
_cell.length_b   1.000
_cell.length_c   1.000
_cell.angle_alpha   90.00
_cell.angle_beta   90.00
_cell.angle_gamma   90.00
#
_symmetry.space_group_name_H-M   'P 1'
#
loop_
_entity.id
_entity.type
_entity.pdbx_description
1 polymer ?
#
loop_
_entity_poly.entity_id
_entity_poly.type
_entity_poly.pdbx_seq_one_letter_code
_entity_poly.pdbx_strand_id
1 'polypeptide(L)'
;MSDTLRYCETQSAPLQLDVAGILRKRAPGIPGFVARLLARIVRQDELNRLLRVAFPGAGSDFSRRILRELDIDVQVSGIENIPDNGRLVFASNHPLGGLDGITLIALLGERYGDENIIFPVNDMLMHVRPLQGVFTPINKYGRQGRERASGLQRAFEGGGHVIIFPAGLVSRLGPEGIRDLEWKKTFLAMAATTGRTIVPVRFEARNRMRFYRLARWRKRLRIPVNLEQAFLPAELCAARGRTFRITFLPPVSAAAHLDACPAPRAAARAIRDMVYAR
;
A
#
# COMPACT_ATOMS: atom_id res chain seq x y z
N MET A 1 28.01 -5.42 2.07
CA MET A 1 27.00 -6.29 1.41
C MET A 1 25.74 -6.14 2.24
N SER A 2 24.73 -5.49 1.68
CA SER A 2 23.53 -5.10 2.44
C SER A 2 22.69 -6.32 2.82
N ASP A 3 21.91 -6.22 3.90
CA ASP A 3 20.99 -7.27 4.37
C ASP A 3 19.98 -7.70 3.28
N THR A 4 19.73 -6.85 2.29
CA THR A 4 18.88 -7.14 1.13
C THR A 4 19.45 -8.24 0.23
N LEU A 5 20.78 -8.28 0.05
CA LEU A 5 21.45 -9.35 -0.70
C LEU A 5 21.43 -10.68 0.08
N ARG A 6 21.55 -10.64 1.42
CA ARG A 6 21.39 -11.84 2.27
C ARG A 6 19.96 -12.40 2.21
N TYR A 7 18.96 -11.55 2.01
CA TYR A 7 17.56 -11.99 1.93
C TYR A 7 17.24 -12.72 0.62
N CYS A 8 17.91 -12.35 -0.50
CA CYS A 8 17.74 -13.00 -1.80
C CYS A 8 18.34 -14.43 -1.83
N GLU A 9 19.40 -14.68 -1.05
CA GLU A 9 20.10 -15.98 -1.00
C GLU A 9 19.35 -17.05 -0.19
N THR A 10 18.32 -16.69 0.59
CA THR A 10 17.61 -17.64 1.49
C THR A 10 16.26 -18.12 0.97
N GLN A 11 15.78 -17.64 -0.18
CA GLN A 11 14.52 -18.13 -0.75
C GLN A 11 14.78 -19.34 -1.67
N SER A 12 14.65 -20.53 -1.13
CA SER A 12 14.76 -21.78 -1.90
C SER A 12 13.53 -22.10 -2.76
N ALA A 13 12.40 -21.41 -2.56
CA ALA A 13 11.16 -21.64 -3.28
C ALA A 13 10.25 -20.39 -3.30
N PRO A 14 9.40 -20.24 -4.32
CA PRO A 14 8.43 -19.14 -4.38
C PRO A 14 7.45 -19.18 -3.20
N LEU A 15 7.02 -18.00 -2.75
CA LEU A 15 5.96 -17.89 -1.75
C LEU A 15 4.67 -18.54 -2.28
N GLN A 16 4.03 -19.34 -1.45
CA GLN A 16 2.72 -19.96 -1.76
C GLN A 16 1.65 -19.51 -0.77
N LEU A 17 0.51 -19.12 -1.30
CA LEU A 17 -0.70 -18.87 -0.53
C LEU A 17 -1.48 -20.17 -0.39
N ASP A 18 -1.74 -20.59 0.85
CA ASP A 18 -2.64 -21.71 1.19
C ASP A 18 -3.76 -21.22 2.10
N VAL A 19 -4.87 -20.85 1.49
CA VAL A 19 -6.06 -20.35 2.20
C VAL A 19 -6.64 -21.42 3.12
N ALA A 20 -6.66 -22.67 2.71
CA ALA A 20 -7.20 -23.76 3.52
C ALA A 20 -6.33 -24.01 4.76
N GLY A 21 -5.00 -24.00 4.60
CA GLY A 21 -4.05 -24.13 5.71
C GLY A 21 -4.14 -22.96 6.69
N ILE A 22 -4.27 -21.73 6.20
CA ILE A 22 -4.46 -20.54 7.03
C ILE A 22 -5.75 -20.64 7.84
N LEU A 23 -6.85 -21.04 7.22
CA LEU A 23 -8.15 -21.17 7.89
C LEU A 23 -8.15 -22.29 8.93
N ARG A 24 -7.56 -23.46 8.63
CA ARG A 24 -7.43 -24.54 9.62
C ARG A 24 -6.71 -24.11 10.89
N LYS A 25 -5.67 -23.26 10.75
CA LYS A 25 -4.91 -22.73 11.90
C LYS A 25 -5.67 -21.69 12.70
N ARG A 26 -6.47 -20.84 12.03
CA ARG A 26 -7.15 -19.69 12.71
C ARG A 26 -8.59 -19.97 13.12
N ALA A 27 -9.24 -20.88 12.44
CA ALA A 27 -10.65 -21.23 12.65
C ALA A 27 -10.90 -22.72 12.29
N PRO A 28 -10.44 -23.65 13.12
CA PRO A 28 -10.42 -25.10 12.80
C PRO A 28 -11.81 -25.70 12.57
N GLY A 29 -12.88 -25.03 13.01
CA GLY A 29 -14.28 -25.49 12.79
C GLY A 29 -14.87 -25.13 11.42
N ILE A 30 -14.13 -24.42 10.54
CA ILE A 30 -14.67 -24.04 9.23
C ILE A 30 -14.73 -25.28 8.29
N PRO A 31 -15.92 -25.58 7.71
CA PRO A 31 -16.06 -26.68 6.76
C PRO A 31 -15.15 -26.54 5.53
N GLY A 32 -14.60 -27.64 5.03
CA GLY A 32 -13.66 -27.62 3.91
C GLY A 32 -14.21 -27.00 2.61
N PHE A 33 -15.52 -27.05 2.38
CA PHE A 33 -16.14 -26.39 1.22
C PHE A 33 -16.08 -24.86 1.33
N VAL A 34 -16.18 -24.30 2.55
CA VAL A 34 -16.03 -22.84 2.80
C VAL A 34 -14.60 -22.41 2.51
N ALA A 35 -13.62 -23.20 2.95
CA ALA A 35 -12.20 -22.92 2.65
C ALA A 35 -11.93 -22.94 1.13
N ARG A 36 -12.48 -23.92 0.40
CA ARG A 36 -12.39 -23.95 -1.07
C ARG A 36 -13.08 -22.77 -1.75
N LEU A 37 -14.25 -22.38 -1.24
CA LEU A 37 -14.96 -21.19 -1.75
C LEU A 37 -14.12 -19.91 -1.54
N LEU A 38 -13.54 -19.74 -0.36
CA LEU A 38 -12.67 -18.59 -0.07
C LEU A 38 -11.41 -18.59 -0.92
N ALA A 39 -10.75 -19.75 -1.12
CA ALA A 39 -9.62 -19.89 -2.02
C ALA A 39 -9.97 -19.45 -3.45
N ARG A 40 -11.17 -19.83 -3.93
CA ARG A 40 -11.68 -19.40 -5.24
C ARG A 40 -11.99 -17.90 -5.29
N ILE A 41 -12.59 -17.34 -4.24
CA ILE A 41 -12.89 -15.89 -4.14
C ILE A 41 -11.61 -15.06 -4.21
N VAL A 42 -10.56 -15.45 -3.49
CA VAL A 42 -9.27 -14.76 -3.51
C VAL A 42 -8.43 -15.07 -4.75
N ARG A 43 -8.88 -15.98 -5.63
CA ARG A 43 -8.15 -16.44 -6.82
C ARG A 43 -6.77 -17.02 -6.48
N GLN A 44 -6.74 -17.90 -5.47
CA GLN A 44 -5.50 -18.45 -4.92
C GLN A 44 -4.54 -18.98 -5.99
N ASP A 45 -5.04 -19.73 -6.98
CA ASP A 45 -4.21 -20.36 -8.00
C ASP A 45 -3.52 -19.32 -8.89
N GLU A 46 -4.24 -18.25 -9.24
CA GLU A 46 -3.70 -17.15 -10.04
C GLU A 46 -2.68 -16.33 -9.25
N LEU A 47 -2.96 -16.06 -7.97
CA LEU A 47 -1.97 -15.43 -7.08
C LEU A 47 -0.71 -16.27 -6.94
N ASN A 48 -0.85 -17.58 -6.75
CA ASN A 48 0.28 -18.49 -6.67
C ASN A 48 1.07 -18.55 -8.00
N ARG A 49 0.39 -18.41 -9.13
CA ARG A 49 1.04 -18.29 -10.43
C ARG A 49 1.86 -17.00 -10.50
N LEU A 50 1.29 -15.86 -10.10
CA LEU A 50 2.00 -14.58 -10.07
C LEU A 50 3.23 -14.64 -9.15
N LEU A 51 3.10 -15.24 -7.97
CA LEU A 51 4.21 -15.40 -7.02
C LEU A 51 5.32 -16.26 -7.60
N ARG A 52 4.99 -17.34 -8.35
CA ARG A 52 6.01 -18.18 -9.03
C ARG A 52 6.73 -17.42 -10.14
N VAL A 53 6.00 -16.67 -10.96
CA VAL A 53 6.61 -15.90 -12.06
C VAL A 53 7.49 -14.76 -11.55
N ALA A 54 7.11 -14.14 -10.43
CA ALA A 54 7.88 -13.07 -9.83
C ALA A 54 9.12 -13.57 -9.05
N PHE A 55 9.18 -14.86 -8.71
CA PHE A 55 10.35 -15.47 -8.09
C PHE A 55 11.56 -15.52 -9.05
N PRO A 56 12.82 -15.32 -8.63
CA PRO A 56 13.29 -15.03 -7.26
C PRO A 56 13.34 -13.53 -6.93
N GLY A 57 12.63 -12.67 -7.65
CA GLY A 57 12.67 -11.22 -7.45
C GLY A 57 12.31 -10.80 -6.01
N ALA A 58 12.89 -9.70 -5.58
CA ALA A 58 12.59 -9.04 -4.31
C ALA A 58 12.39 -7.54 -4.53
N GLY A 59 11.76 -6.86 -3.58
CA GLY A 59 11.56 -5.41 -3.60
C GLY A 59 10.98 -4.88 -4.92
N SER A 60 11.66 -3.95 -5.53
CA SER A 60 11.28 -3.35 -6.81
C SER A 60 11.31 -4.33 -7.98
N ASP A 61 12.26 -5.29 -8.00
CA ASP A 61 12.31 -6.31 -9.05
C ASP A 61 11.10 -7.26 -8.99
N PHE A 62 10.74 -7.75 -7.80
CA PHE A 62 9.49 -8.50 -7.59
C PHE A 62 8.28 -7.69 -8.06
N SER A 63 8.22 -6.43 -7.69
CA SER A 63 7.11 -5.53 -8.02
C SER A 63 6.99 -5.33 -9.55
N ARG A 64 8.10 -5.08 -10.25
CA ARG A 64 8.12 -4.95 -11.71
C ARG A 64 7.69 -6.23 -12.42
N ARG A 65 8.13 -7.41 -11.92
CA ARG A 65 7.71 -8.70 -12.49
C ARG A 65 6.22 -8.92 -12.36
N ILE A 66 5.61 -8.56 -11.22
CA ILE A 66 4.15 -8.63 -11.03
C ILE A 66 3.43 -7.70 -12.02
N LEU A 67 3.87 -6.45 -12.16
CA LEU A 67 3.26 -5.48 -13.09
C LEU A 67 3.36 -5.97 -14.54
N ARG A 68 4.53 -6.48 -14.95
CA ARG A 68 4.76 -7.04 -16.29
C ARG A 68 3.88 -8.27 -16.53
N GLU A 69 3.81 -9.20 -15.59
CA GLU A 69 2.98 -10.41 -15.72
C GLU A 69 1.48 -10.09 -15.80
N LEU A 70 1.06 -9.00 -15.18
CA LEU A 70 -0.30 -8.47 -15.28
C LEU A 70 -0.51 -7.58 -16.51
N ASP A 71 0.51 -7.39 -17.36
CA ASP A 71 0.42 -6.51 -18.52
C ASP A 71 -0.13 -5.12 -18.14
N ILE A 72 0.43 -4.54 -17.07
CA ILE A 72 0.01 -3.23 -16.59
C ILE A 72 0.91 -2.17 -17.20
N ASP A 73 0.30 -1.25 -17.97
CA ASP A 73 0.94 -0.05 -18.47
C ASP A 73 0.96 1.02 -17.36
N VAL A 74 2.16 1.46 -16.97
CA VAL A 74 2.35 2.48 -15.92
C VAL A 74 2.83 3.78 -16.55
N GLN A 75 1.94 4.75 -16.60
CA GLN A 75 2.22 6.09 -17.12
C GLN A 75 2.53 7.03 -15.94
N VAL A 76 3.71 7.63 -15.98
CA VAL A 76 4.21 8.49 -14.90
C VAL A 76 4.38 9.92 -15.41
N SER A 77 3.98 10.89 -14.58
CA SER A 77 4.15 12.33 -14.83
C SER A 77 4.55 13.06 -13.55
N GLY A 78 5.11 14.27 -13.69
CA GLY A 78 5.53 15.08 -12.55
C GLY A 78 6.79 14.55 -11.86
N ILE A 79 7.61 13.74 -12.52
CA ILE A 79 8.89 13.25 -11.95
C ILE A 79 9.81 14.43 -11.61
N GLU A 80 9.74 15.51 -12.37
CA GLU A 80 10.44 16.77 -12.15
C GLU A 80 10.06 17.48 -10.85
N ASN A 81 8.90 17.16 -10.27
CA ASN A 81 8.46 17.68 -8.98
C ASN A 81 9.13 16.99 -7.78
N ILE A 82 9.80 15.87 -8.01
CA ILE A 82 10.43 15.12 -6.93
C ILE A 82 11.77 15.78 -6.59
N PRO A 83 11.97 16.29 -5.36
CA PRO A 83 13.26 16.88 -4.99
C PRO A 83 14.41 15.87 -5.11
N ASP A 84 15.55 16.32 -5.61
CA ASP A 84 16.74 15.48 -5.75
C ASP A 84 17.38 15.14 -4.40
N ASN A 85 17.19 16.02 -3.41
CA ASN A 85 17.81 15.91 -2.09
C ASN A 85 16.78 15.88 -0.98
N GLY A 86 17.19 15.32 0.15
CA GLY A 86 16.39 15.27 1.37
C GLY A 86 15.63 13.97 1.57
N ARG A 87 14.97 13.86 2.71
CA ARG A 87 14.15 12.70 3.08
C ARG A 87 12.69 12.98 2.71
N LEU A 88 12.13 12.17 1.84
CA LEU A 88 10.81 12.40 1.26
C LEU A 88 9.75 11.50 1.90
N VAL A 89 8.50 11.96 1.84
CA VAL A 89 7.30 11.17 2.14
C VAL A 89 6.41 11.20 0.90
N PHE A 90 6.29 10.09 0.23
CA PHE A 90 5.35 9.90 -0.89
C PHE A 90 3.98 9.56 -0.33
N ALA A 91 3.12 10.57 -0.22
CA ALA A 91 1.77 10.45 0.33
C ALA A 91 0.76 10.25 -0.80
N SER A 92 0.28 9.03 -0.98
CA SER A 92 -0.59 8.64 -2.09
C SER A 92 -2.02 8.34 -1.65
N ASN A 93 -2.98 8.60 -2.54
CA ASN A 93 -4.28 7.96 -2.45
C ASN A 93 -4.17 6.46 -2.70
N HIS A 94 -5.20 5.71 -2.31
CA HIS A 94 -5.15 4.24 -2.23
C HIS A 94 -6.33 3.57 -2.97
N PRO A 95 -6.40 3.70 -4.32
CA PRO A 95 -7.56 3.25 -5.07
C PRO A 95 -7.68 1.74 -5.26
N LEU A 96 -6.56 0.99 -5.29
CA LEU A 96 -6.53 -0.43 -5.67
C LEU A 96 -6.23 -1.39 -4.51
N GLY A 97 -5.50 -0.95 -3.50
CA GLY A 97 -4.99 -1.81 -2.43
C GLY A 97 -3.56 -2.28 -2.71
N GLY A 98 -3.33 -3.60 -2.85
CA GLY A 98 -1.97 -4.13 -3.02
C GLY A 98 -1.21 -3.58 -4.22
N LEU A 99 -1.89 -3.33 -5.33
CA LEU A 99 -1.26 -2.83 -6.57
C LEU A 99 -0.73 -1.41 -6.45
N ASP A 100 -1.33 -0.56 -5.65
CA ASP A 100 -0.82 0.80 -5.44
C ASP A 100 0.58 0.74 -4.81
N GLY A 101 0.73 -0.07 -3.75
CA GLY A 101 2.00 -0.30 -3.09
C GLY A 101 3.03 -0.94 -4.01
N ILE A 102 2.65 -2.00 -4.73
CA ILE A 102 3.51 -2.69 -5.70
C ILE A 102 4.00 -1.70 -6.77
N THR A 103 3.12 -0.86 -7.31
CA THR A 103 3.51 0.10 -8.35
C THR A 103 4.47 1.16 -7.80
N LEU A 104 4.19 1.72 -6.62
CA LEU A 104 5.08 2.72 -6.03
C LEU A 104 6.43 2.12 -5.60
N ILE A 105 6.47 0.88 -5.10
CA ILE A 105 7.73 0.17 -4.81
C ILE A 105 8.52 -0.04 -6.10
N ALA A 106 7.88 -0.46 -7.20
CA ALA A 106 8.55 -0.63 -8.48
C ALA A 106 9.23 0.66 -8.97
N LEU A 107 8.49 1.78 -8.93
CA LEU A 107 8.98 3.07 -9.41
C LEU A 107 10.06 3.68 -8.49
N LEU A 108 9.79 3.71 -7.20
CA LEU A 108 10.67 4.39 -6.24
C LEU A 108 11.88 3.54 -5.86
N GLY A 109 11.73 2.21 -5.81
CA GLY A 109 12.87 1.31 -5.59
C GLY A 109 13.84 1.31 -6.78
N GLU A 110 13.34 1.48 -8.01
CA GLU A 110 14.20 1.67 -9.18
C GLU A 110 14.97 3.00 -9.13
N ARG A 111 14.33 4.06 -8.64
CA ARG A 111 14.96 5.40 -8.54
C ARG A 111 15.97 5.52 -7.40
N TYR A 112 15.67 4.95 -6.23
CA TYR A 112 16.42 5.21 -5.00
C TYR A 112 17.16 3.99 -4.44
N GLY A 113 16.91 2.78 -4.96
CA GLY A 113 17.31 1.53 -4.34
C GLY A 113 16.30 1.08 -3.27
N ASP A 114 16.08 -0.23 -3.20
CA ASP A 114 15.10 -0.83 -2.26
C ASP A 114 15.46 -0.55 -0.78
N GLU A 115 16.75 -0.46 -0.46
CA GLU A 115 17.28 -0.17 0.86
C GLU A 115 16.97 1.25 1.34
N ASN A 116 16.65 2.15 0.41
CA ASN A 116 16.29 3.53 0.69
C ASN A 116 14.77 3.75 0.69
N ILE A 117 13.97 2.68 0.54
CA ILE A 117 12.52 2.76 0.58
C ILE A 117 12.00 2.17 1.89
N ILE A 118 11.16 2.92 2.55
CA ILE A 118 10.48 2.54 3.80
C ILE A 118 8.98 2.53 3.54
N PHE A 119 8.35 1.36 3.63
CA PHE A 119 6.91 1.25 3.47
C PHE A 119 6.27 0.68 4.73
N PRO A 120 5.68 1.56 5.59
CA PRO A 120 5.00 1.14 6.80
C PRO A 120 3.76 0.29 6.48
N VAL A 121 3.74 -0.96 6.90
CA VAL A 121 2.66 -1.91 6.63
C VAL A 121 2.17 -2.61 7.90
N ASN A 122 0.95 -3.14 7.86
CA ASN A 122 0.46 -3.99 8.95
C ASN A 122 1.16 -5.36 8.96
N ASP A 123 1.15 -6.03 10.11
CA ASP A 123 1.84 -7.31 10.33
C ASP A 123 1.41 -8.40 9.33
N MET A 124 0.20 -8.34 8.79
CA MET A 124 -0.27 -9.31 7.81
C MET A 124 0.53 -9.24 6.50
N LEU A 125 0.90 -8.03 6.07
CA LEU A 125 1.68 -7.83 4.85
C LEU A 125 3.15 -8.23 5.03
N MET A 126 3.65 -8.32 6.26
CA MET A 126 4.99 -8.84 6.54
C MET A 126 5.17 -10.30 6.11
N HIS A 127 4.09 -11.04 5.88
CA HIS A 127 4.15 -12.39 5.31
C HIS A 127 4.47 -12.42 3.81
N VAL A 128 4.43 -11.28 3.13
CA VAL A 128 4.85 -11.16 1.72
C VAL A 128 6.37 -11.05 1.67
N ARG A 129 7.05 -12.19 1.83
CA ARG A 129 8.52 -12.28 1.95
C ARG A 129 9.29 -11.48 0.91
N PRO A 130 8.95 -11.51 -0.39
CA PRO A 130 9.70 -10.75 -1.40
C PRO A 130 9.75 -9.23 -1.15
N LEU A 131 8.82 -8.68 -0.36
CA LEU A 131 8.75 -7.26 -0.06
C LEU A 131 9.24 -6.88 1.34
N GLN A 132 9.71 -7.84 2.14
CA GLN A 132 10.14 -7.57 3.52
C GLN A 132 11.32 -6.59 3.59
N GLY A 133 12.16 -6.52 2.55
CA GLY A 133 13.29 -5.56 2.51
C GLY A 133 12.85 -4.09 2.46
N VAL A 134 11.65 -3.81 1.95
CA VAL A 134 11.08 -2.44 1.88
C VAL A 134 9.97 -2.22 2.91
N PHE A 135 9.46 -3.28 3.54
CA PHE A 135 8.39 -3.20 4.51
C PHE A 135 8.90 -2.91 5.92
N THR A 136 8.21 -2.01 6.61
CA THR A 136 8.41 -1.75 8.04
C THR A 136 7.12 -2.06 8.81
N PRO A 137 7.14 -2.98 9.79
CA PRO A 137 5.92 -3.37 10.49
C PRO A 137 5.39 -2.24 11.37
N ILE A 138 4.09 -2.00 11.24
CA ILE A 138 3.33 -1.15 12.18
C ILE A 138 2.39 -2.08 12.93
N ASN A 139 2.70 -2.42 14.18
CA ASN A 139 1.89 -3.32 14.99
C ASN A 139 0.44 -2.87 15.04
N LYS A 140 -0.46 -3.70 14.50
CA LYS A 140 -1.90 -3.43 14.48
C LYS A 140 -2.62 -4.10 15.66
N TYR A 141 -1.99 -5.08 16.30
CA TYR A 141 -2.60 -5.97 17.30
C TYR A 141 -1.95 -5.93 18.67
N GLY A 142 -1.02 -5.04 18.93
CA GLY A 142 -0.47 -4.81 20.27
C GLY A 142 -1.49 -4.08 21.17
N ARG A 143 -1.42 -4.39 22.45
CA ARG A 143 -2.34 -3.92 23.50
C ARG A 143 -2.42 -2.39 23.68
N GLN A 144 -1.62 -1.59 22.96
CA GLN A 144 -1.53 -0.14 23.20
C GLN A 144 -1.21 0.66 21.93
N GLY A 145 -1.93 1.76 21.74
CA GLY A 145 -1.67 2.75 20.69
C GLY A 145 -0.26 3.35 20.67
N ARG A 146 0.52 3.18 21.76
CA ARG A 146 1.92 3.60 21.86
C ARG A 146 2.88 2.81 20.98
N GLU A 147 2.72 1.47 20.86
CA GLU A 147 3.58 0.64 20.00
C GLU A 147 3.36 0.91 18.52
N ARG A 148 2.13 1.24 18.15
CA ARG A 148 1.80 1.69 16.79
C ARG A 148 2.47 3.00 16.44
N ALA A 149 2.44 3.96 17.36
CA ALA A 149 3.12 5.23 17.21
C ALA A 149 4.62 5.00 17.04
N SER A 150 5.21 4.08 17.84
CA SER A 150 6.66 3.80 17.79
C SER A 150 7.12 3.16 16.47
N GLY A 151 6.34 2.26 15.86
CA GLY A 151 6.68 1.65 14.56
C GLY A 151 6.65 2.66 13.40
N LEU A 152 5.59 3.45 13.34
CA LEU A 152 5.47 4.50 12.34
C LEU A 152 6.51 5.61 12.58
N GLN A 153 6.75 5.97 13.83
CA GLN A 153 7.77 6.95 14.21
C GLN A 153 9.17 6.52 13.75
N ARG A 154 9.57 5.27 14.04
CA ARG A 154 10.85 4.72 13.56
C ARG A 154 10.97 4.77 12.02
N ALA A 155 9.88 4.49 11.30
CA ALA A 155 9.86 4.61 9.85
C ALA A 155 10.14 6.05 9.37
N PHE A 156 9.60 7.04 10.07
CA PHE A 156 9.85 8.45 9.74
C PHE A 156 11.20 8.97 10.25
N GLU A 157 11.75 8.44 11.31
CA GLU A 157 13.08 8.78 11.83
C GLU A 157 14.21 8.18 10.97
N GLY A 158 13.96 7.08 10.27
CA GLY A 158 14.90 6.41 9.38
C GLY A 158 15.45 7.30 8.26
N GLY A 159 16.52 6.87 7.60
CA GLY A 159 17.19 7.65 6.53
C GLY A 159 16.47 7.60 5.18
N GLY A 160 15.72 6.55 4.89
CA GLY A 160 15.11 6.31 3.59
C GLY A 160 13.85 7.15 3.32
N HIS A 161 13.30 7.00 2.11
CA HIS A 161 12.07 7.65 1.66
C HIS A 161 10.85 6.84 2.07
N VAL A 162 9.82 7.50 2.62
CA VAL A 162 8.63 6.83 3.15
C VAL A 162 7.52 6.81 2.12
N ILE A 163 6.98 5.63 1.81
CA ILE A 163 5.72 5.48 1.06
C ILE A 163 4.58 5.34 2.07
N ILE A 164 3.54 6.15 1.95
CA ILE A 164 2.40 6.07 2.86
C ILE A 164 1.07 6.28 2.16
N PHE A 165 0.05 5.55 2.60
CA PHE A 165 -1.36 5.77 2.26
C PHE A 165 -2.09 6.32 3.48
N PRO A 166 -2.22 7.67 3.62
CA PRO A 166 -2.67 8.29 4.87
C PRO A 166 -4.11 7.94 5.25
N ALA A 167 -4.96 7.55 4.30
CA ALA A 167 -6.31 7.06 4.57
C ALA A 167 -6.31 5.74 5.36
N GLY A 168 -5.26 4.91 5.20
CA GLY A 168 -5.12 3.61 5.84
C GLY A 168 -6.11 2.54 5.37
N LEU A 169 -6.96 2.85 4.42
CA LEU A 169 -7.91 1.95 3.76
C LEU A 169 -8.03 2.33 2.29
N VAL A 170 -8.33 1.34 1.46
CA VAL A 170 -8.61 1.54 0.03
C VAL A 170 -9.76 2.51 -0.16
N SER A 171 -9.69 3.32 -1.22
CA SER A 171 -10.72 4.32 -1.58
C SER A 171 -12.14 3.75 -1.57
N ARG A 172 -13.12 4.57 -1.32
CA ARG A 172 -14.54 4.21 -1.20
C ARG A 172 -15.41 5.02 -2.15
N LEU A 173 -16.54 4.44 -2.53
CA LEU A 173 -17.56 5.14 -3.30
C LEU A 173 -18.38 6.03 -2.35
N GLY A 174 -18.24 7.33 -2.52
CA GLY A 174 -18.97 8.39 -1.83
C GLY A 174 -19.80 9.25 -2.80
N PRO A 175 -20.40 10.36 -2.30
CA PRO A 175 -21.15 11.31 -3.14
C PRO A 175 -20.28 11.94 -4.24
N GLU A 176 -19.02 12.23 -3.94
CA GLU A 176 -18.04 12.83 -4.86
C GLU A 176 -17.33 11.80 -5.76
N GLY A 177 -17.84 10.58 -5.83
CA GLY A 177 -17.21 9.49 -6.57
C GLY A 177 -16.32 8.59 -5.72
N ILE A 178 -15.33 7.96 -6.37
CA ILE A 178 -14.41 7.04 -5.72
C ILE A 178 -13.23 7.86 -5.20
N ARG A 179 -13.14 7.99 -3.87
CA ARG A 179 -12.09 8.75 -3.19
C ARG A 179 -11.67 8.05 -1.89
N ASP A 180 -10.50 8.43 -1.39
CA ASP A 180 -10.05 8.04 -0.07
C ASP A 180 -10.97 8.61 1.02
N LEU A 181 -11.03 7.88 2.12
CA LEU A 181 -11.53 8.42 3.38
C LEU A 181 -10.65 9.59 3.85
N GLU A 182 -11.01 10.19 4.98
CA GLU A 182 -10.20 11.25 5.58
C GLU A 182 -8.75 10.78 5.81
N TRP A 183 -7.80 11.60 5.37
CA TRP A 183 -6.38 11.35 5.60
C TRP A 183 -6.03 11.65 7.05
N LYS A 184 -5.32 10.73 7.71
CA LYS A 184 -4.92 10.86 9.10
C LYS A 184 -3.82 11.90 9.23
N LYS A 185 -3.99 12.87 10.13
CA LYS A 185 -3.01 13.93 10.41
C LYS A 185 -1.62 13.44 10.85
N THR A 186 -1.51 12.17 11.28
CA THR A 186 -0.29 11.61 11.86
C THR A 186 0.90 11.65 10.90
N PHE A 187 0.69 11.37 9.58
CA PHE A 187 1.78 11.40 8.62
C PHE A 187 2.38 12.79 8.46
N LEU A 188 1.52 13.81 8.46
CA LEU A 188 1.94 15.21 8.32
C LEU A 188 2.71 15.69 9.56
N ALA A 189 2.21 15.40 10.76
CA ALA A 189 2.90 15.72 12.01
C ALA A 189 4.27 15.04 12.08
N MET A 190 4.37 13.76 11.73
CA MET A 190 5.65 13.03 11.69
C MET A 190 6.59 13.56 10.62
N ALA A 191 6.10 13.92 9.44
CA ALA A 191 6.92 14.52 8.41
C ALA A 191 7.52 15.87 8.89
N ALA A 192 6.71 16.71 9.55
CA ALA A 192 7.15 17.97 10.10
C ALA A 192 8.21 17.79 11.18
N THR A 193 7.97 16.92 12.17
CA THR A 193 8.91 16.68 13.29
C THR A 193 10.22 16.04 12.86
N THR A 194 10.23 15.32 11.73
CA THR A 194 11.43 14.65 11.20
C THR A 194 12.09 15.42 10.04
N GLY A 195 11.60 16.62 9.71
CA GLY A 195 12.17 17.47 8.65
C GLY A 195 12.03 16.86 7.25
N ARG A 196 10.94 16.14 6.99
CA ARG A 196 10.69 15.50 5.69
C ARG A 196 9.83 16.40 4.80
N THR A 197 10.13 16.38 3.51
CA THR A 197 9.28 16.98 2.48
C THR A 197 8.25 15.96 2.01
N ILE A 198 7.00 16.37 1.88
CA ILE A 198 5.92 15.54 1.36
C ILE A 198 5.81 15.75 -0.14
N VAL A 199 5.82 14.66 -0.88
CA VAL A 199 5.47 14.61 -2.30
C VAL A 199 4.09 13.96 -2.39
N PRO A 200 3.00 14.73 -2.63
CA PRO A 200 1.69 14.15 -2.82
C PRO A 200 1.67 13.37 -4.14
N VAL A 201 1.10 12.17 -4.12
CA VAL A 201 1.05 11.30 -5.30
C VAL A 201 -0.41 11.04 -5.65
N ARG A 202 -0.79 11.37 -6.89
CA ARG A 202 -2.07 11.01 -7.46
C ARG A 202 -1.94 9.69 -8.18
N PHE A 203 -2.70 8.70 -7.74
CA PHE A 203 -2.80 7.39 -8.39
C PHE A 203 -4.18 7.26 -9.04
N GLU A 204 -4.22 7.27 -10.36
CA GLU A 204 -5.45 7.19 -11.13
C GLU A 204 -5.70 5.76 -11.62
N ALA A 205 -6.48 5.05 -10.86
CA ALA A 205 -6.99 3.72 -11.17
C ALA A 205 -8.23 3.45 -10.31
N ARG A 206 -8.89 2.32 -10.50
CA ARG A 206 -10.03 1.92 -9.66
C ARG A 206 -10.25 0.41 -9.69
N ASN A 207 -10.72 -0.14 -8.61
CA ASN A 207 -11.25 -1.50 -8.57
C ASN A 207 -12.56 -1.60 -9.36
N ARG A 208 -13.04 -2.82 -9.62
CA ARG A 208 -14.34 -3.03 -10.25
C ARG A 208 -15.47 -2.54 -9.35
N MET A 209 -16.54 -2.07 -9.93
CA MET A 209 -17.68 -1.49 -9.19
C MET A 209 -18.29 -2.44 -8.16
N ARG A 210 -18.16 -3.76 -8.35
CA ARG A 210 -18.60 -4.76 -7.37
C ARG A 210 -17.91 -4.62 -6.02
N PHE A 211 -16.59 -4.26 -6.00
CA PHE A 211 -15.85 -4.01 -4.75
C PHE A 211 -16.48 -2.87 -3.96
N TYR A 212 -16.76 -1.75 -4.61
CA TYR A 212 -17.33 -0.57 -3.97
C TYR A 212 -18.79 -0.78 -3.55
N ARG A 213 -19.58 -1.49 -4.39
CA ARG A 213 -20.97 -1.84 -4.07
C ARG A 213 -21.04 -2.73 -2.82
N LEU A 214 -20.16 -3.75 -2.74
CA LEU A 214 -20.08 -4.61 -1.57
C LEU A 214 -19.71 -3.82 -0.31
N ALA A 215 -18.70 -2.95 -0.38
CA ALA A 215 -18.31 -2.09 0.73
C ALA A 215 -19.44 -1.17 1.20
N ARG A 216 -20.20 -0.60 0.25
CA ARG A 216 -21.37 0.24 0.54
C ARG A 216 -22.51 -0.55 1.18
N TRP A 217 -22.79 -1.73 0.66
CA TRP A 217 -23.84 -2.63 1.17
C TRP A 217 -23.52 -3.10 2.59
N ARG A 218 -22.30 -3.56 2.83
CA ARG A 218 -21.78 -3.91 4.15
C ARG A 218 -21.98 -2.78 5.17
N LYS A 219 -21.59 -1.54 4.78
CA LYS A 219 -21.77 -0.36 5.64
C LYS A 219 -23.24 -0.11 5.97
N ARG A 220 -24.13 -0.26 4.99
CA ARG A 220 -25.59 -0.10 5.18
C ARG A 220 -26.16 -1.14 6.14
N LEU A 221 -25.66 -2.38 6.07
CA LEU A 221 -26.04 -3.47 6.97
C LEU A 221 -25.30 -3.44 8.32
N ARG A 222 -24.49 -2.41 8.58
CA ARG A 222 -23.71 -2.25 9.80
C ARG A 222 -22.80 -3.46 10.14
N ILE A 223 -22.34 -4.22 9.14
CA ILE A 223 -21.42 -5.33 9.34
C ILE A 223 -20.03 -4.76 9.68
N PRO A 224 -19.45 -5.06 10.85
CA PRO A 224 -18.23 -4.41 11.33
C PRO A 224 -16.96 -4.88 10.59
N VAL A 225 -16.98 -6.10 10.03
CA VAL A 225 -15.84 -6.70 9.34
C VAL A 225 -15.77 -6.18 7.89
N ASN A 226 -14.59 -5.74 7.45
CA ASN A 226 -14.36 -5.25 6.09
C ASN A 226 -14.28 -6.43 5.08
N LEU A 227 -15.43 -7.07 4.80
CA LEU A 227 -15.51 -8.24 3.92
C LEU A 227 -14.96 -7.99 2.52
N GLU A 228 -15.14 -6.76 2.01
CA GLU A 228 -14.63 -6.37 0.70
C GLU A 228 -13.10 -6.49 0.58
N GLN A 229 -12.36 -6.41 1.69
CA GLN A 229 -10.90 -6.56 1.66
C GLN A 229 -10.47 -7.97 1.21
N ALA A 230 -11.28 -8.99 1.48
CA ALA A 230 -11.02 -10.34 1.00
C ALA A 230 -11.07 -10.45 -0.54
N PHE A 231 -11.67 -9.48 -1.22
CA PHE A 231 -11.73 -9.43 -2.68
C PHE A 231 -10.55 -8.69 -3.31
N LEU A 232 -9.72 -7.96 -2.54
CA LEU A 232 -8.58 -7.22 -3.08
C LEU A 232 -7.61 -8.10 -3.88
N PRO A 233 -7.29 -9.35 -3.47
CA PRO A 233 -6.49 -10.25 -4.30
C PRO A 233 -7.14 -10.55 -5.66
N ALA A 234 -8.45 -10.74 -5.69
CA ALA A 234 -9.18 -10.93 -6.93
C ALA A 234 -9.27 -9.67 -7.79
N GLU A 235 -9.27 -8.47 -7.18
CA GLU A 235 -9.19 -7.20 -7.90
C GLU A 235 -7.79 -6.98 -8.47
N LEU A 236 -6.73 -7.41 -7.77
CA LEU A 236 -5.35 -7.41 -8.26
C LEU A 236 -5.24 -8.21 -9.56
N CYS A 237 -5.70 -9.45 -9.58
CA CYS A 237 -5.71 -10.27 -10.79
C CYS A 237 -6.58 -9.65 -11.91
N ALA A 238 -7.66 -8.98 -11.57
CA ALA A 238 -8.57 -8.35 -12.52
C ALA A 238 -8.05 -7.04 -13.10
N ALA A 239 -6.92 -6.54 -12.62
CA ALA A 239 -6.27 -5.36 -13.15
C ALA A 239 -5.42 -5.64 -14.41
N ARG A 240 -5.31 -6.90 -14.85
CA ARG A 240 -4.57 -7.29 -16.06
C ARG A 240 -4.96 -6.44 -17.28
N GLY A 241 -3.94 -6.00 -18.04
CA GLY A 241 -4.11 -5.20 -19.26
C GLY A 241 -4.59 -3.77 -19.02
N ARG A 242 -4.45 -3.23 -17.79
CA ARG A 242 -4.90 -1.87 -17.49
C ARG A 242 -3.74 -0.87 -17.49
N THR A 243 -4.09 0.38 -17.77
CA THR A 243 -3.19 1.52 -17.61
C THR A 243 -3.39 2.15 -16.23
N PHE A 244 -2.30 2.39 -15.51
CA PHE A 244 -2.24 3.17 -14.28
C PHE A 244 -1.55 4.50 -14.56
N ARG A 245 -2.15 5.61 -14.14
CA ARG A 245 -1.53 6.93 -14.24
C ARG A 245 -1.11 7.39 -12.86
N ILE A 246 0.17 7.69 -12.73
CA ILE A 246 0.78 8.18 -11.49
C ILE A 246 1.31 9.58 -11.72
N THR A 247 0.87 10.55 -10.94
CA THR A 247 1.35 11.91 -11.00
C THR A 247 1.99 12.30 -9.68
N PHE A 248 3.27 12.65 -9.69
CA PHE A 248 3.93 13.28 -8.56
C PHE A 248 3.62 14.78 -8.59
N LEU A 249 2.93 15.27 -7.57
CA LEU A 249 2.54 16.67 -7.45
C LEU A 249 3.66 17.50 -6.84
N PRO A 250 3.59 18.84 -6.95
CA PRO A 250 4.58 19.72 -6.33
C PRO A 250 4.80 19.41 -4.86
N PRO A 251 6.05 19.41 -4.39
CA PRO A 251 6.39 19.03 -3.03
C PRO A 251 5.88 20.07 -2.02
N VAL A 252 5.54 19.59 -0.82
CA VAL A 252 5.03 20.39 0.28
C VAL A 252 5.97 20.26 1.48
N SER A 253 6.49 21.38 1.98
CA SER A 253 7.17 21.44 3.27
C SER A 253 6.15 21.14 4.38
N ALA A 254 6.33 20.03 5.09
CA ALA A 254 5.38 19.63 6.13
C ALA A 254 5.28 20.63 7.27
N ALA A 255 6.40 21.24 7.68
CA ALA A 255 6.44 22.26 8.71
C ALA A 255 5.72 23.54 8.26
N ALA A 256 6.12 24.11 7.11
CA ALA A 256 5.51 25.34 6.59
C ALA A 256 3.99 25.16 6.33
N HIS A 257 3.56 23.96 5.91
CA HIS A 257 2.16 23.68 5.69
C HIS A 257 1.34 23.62 6.99
N LEU A 258 1.93 23.11 8.08
CA LEU A 258 1.29 23.14 9.41
C LEU A 258 1.27 24.56 10.01
N ASP A 259 2.31 25.35 9.78
CA ASP A 259 2.36 26.75 10.22
C ASP A 259 1.29 27.59 9.53
N ALA A 260 1.07 27.36 8.23
CA ALA A 260 0.03 28.04 7.45
C ALA A 260 -1.38 27.55 7.79
N CYS A 261 -1.55 26.30 8.26
CA CYS A 261 -2.82 25.72 8.64
C CYS A 261 -2.71 25.01 10.00
N PRO A 262 -2.89 25.74 11.12
CA PRO A 262 -2.68 25.22 12.47
C PRO A 262 -3.61 24.10 12.90
N ALA A 263 -4.72 23.86 12.16
CA ALA A 263 -5.61 22.73 12.38
C ALA A 263 -5.07 21.47 11.66
N PRO A 264 -4.39 20.51 12.34
CA PRO A 264 -3.67 19.43 11.66
C PRO A 264 -4.55 18.51 10.80
N ARG A 265 -5.85 18.41 11.12
CA ARG A 265 -6.81 17.67 10.29
C ARG A 265 -7.12 18.41 8.98
N ALA A 266 -7.30 19.73 9.06
CA ALA A 266 -7.53 20.55 7.88
C ALA A 266 -6.30 20.59 6.97
N ALA A 267 -5.10 20.69 7.55
CA ALA A 267 -3.85 20.61 6.83
C ALA A 267 -3.67 19.27 6.09
N ALA A 268 -3.94 18.13 6.74
CA ALA A 268 -3.90 16.82 6.09
C ALA A 268 -4.97 16.69 4.99
N ARG A 269 -6.16 17.27 5.19
CA ARG A 269 -7.22 17.32 4.19
C ARG A 269 -6.81 18.16 2.98
N ALA A 270 -6.15 19.29 3.17
CA ALA A 270 -5.67 20.12 2.07
C ALA A 270 -4.71 19.35 1.15
N ILE A 271 -3.75 18.60 1.70
CA ILE A 271 -2.84 17.73 0.91
C ILE A 271 -3.64 16.63 0.17
N ARG A 272 -4.62 16.01 0.83
CA ARG A 272 -5.52 15.06 0.17
C ARG A 272 -6.27 15.70 -1.00
N ASP A 273 -6.79 16.91 -0.81
CA ASP A 273 -7.58 17.61 -1.83
C ASP A 273 -6.71 18.01 -3.03
N MET A 274 -5.41 18.31 -2.85
CA MET A 274 -4.45 18.47 -3.96
C MET A 274 -4.38 17.21 -4.83
N VAL A 275 -4.37 16.02 -4.22
CA VAL A 275 -4.33 14.73 -4.95
C VAL A 275 -5.59 14.51 -5.80
N TYR A 276 -6.73 15.09 -5.42
CA TYR A 276 -8.00 14.97 -6.12
C TYR A 276 -8.39 16.21 -6.95
N ALA A 277 -7.61 17.28 -6.90
CA ALA A 277 -7.80 18.42 -7.79
C ALA A 277 -7.55 18.01 -9.25
N ARG A 278 -8.40 18.50 -10.18
CA ARG A 278 -8.24 18.25 -11.62
C ARG A 278 -7.39 19.33 -12.25
#